data_b0729ff1a2efde440bd3b5e2032829b0
#
_entry.id   b0729ff1a2efde440bd3b5e2032829b0
#
_cell.length_a   1.000
_cell.length_b   1.000
_cell.length_c   1.000
_cell.angle_alpha   90.00
_cell.angle_beta   90.00
_cell.angle_gamma   90.00
#
_symmetry.space_group_name_H-M   'P 1'
#
loop_
_entity.id
_entity.type
_entity.pdbx_description
1 polymer ?
#
loop_
_entity_poly.entity_id
_entity_poly.type
_entity_poly.pdbx_seq_one_letter_code
_entity_poly.pdbx_strand_id
1 'polypeptide(L)'
;MLLTPHTAVGVAIASVLPQPELAIPLSFLSHFALDFIPHWDKIGLGMREKNAKPLSLNSPQFEIIALDVLISLSFGLFFANRALPDYGRSVTILFSAFAANLPDMFYIPRVFLGKKWGWAEWMIRLQHFVQQRSVVSIPWGLLTQAVTILVCLLVSLR
;
A
#
# COMPACT_ATOMS: atom_id res chain seq x y z
N MET A 1 2.59 6.33 1.06
CA MET A 1 2.56 6.15 -0.42
C MET A 1 1.14 5.75 -0.83
N LEU A 2 0.76 5.74 -2.14
CA LEU A 2 -0.51 5.15 -2.59
C LEU A 2 -0.48 3.62 -2.38
N LEU A 3 -1.64 2.95 -2.36
CA LEU A 3 -1.74 1.49 -2.15
C LEU A 3 -1.17 0.68 -3.33
N THR A 4 -1.37 1.15 -4.56
CA THR A 4 -0.92 0.44 -5.76
C THR A 4 0.58 0.12 -5.78
N PRO A 5 1.52 1.05 -5.46
CA PRO A 5 2.94 0.72 -5.34
C PRO A 5 3.24 -0.36 -4.30
N HIS A 6 2.59 -0.32 -3.12
CA HIS A 6 2.76 -1.34 -2.08
C HIS A 6 2.28 -2.70 -2.56
N THR A 7 1.10 -2.76 -3.20
CA THR A 7 0.59 -3.98 -3.84
C THR A 7 1.57 -4.53 -4.88
N ALA A 8 2.09 -3.66 -5.75
CA ALA A 8 3.02 -4.08 -6.80
C ALA A 8 4.29 -4.72 -6.21
N VAL A 9 4.84 -4.15 -5.13
CA VAL A 9 5.99 -4.72 -4.44
C VAL A 9 5.62 -6.05 -3.76
N GLY A 10 4.47 -6.14 -3.08
CA GLY A 10 4.01 -7.40 -2.49
C GLY A 10 3.85 -8.52 -3.51
N VAL A 11 3.28 -8.21 -4.67
CA VAL A 11 3.16 -9.14 -5.81
C VAL A 11 4.54 -9.54 -6.34
N ALA A 12 5.45 -8.58 -6.53
CA ALA A 12 6.80 -8.85 -7.02
C ALA A 12 7.58 -9.76 -6.05
N ILE A 13 7.50 -9.52 -4.74
CA ILE A 13 8.10 -10.37 -3.72
C ILE A 13 7.57 -11.80 -3.84
N ALA A 14 6.26 -12.00 -3.89
CA ALA A 14 5.65 -13.32 -4.00
C ALA A 14 5.90 -13.99 -5.36
N SER A 15 6.17 -13.22 -6.40
CA SER A 15 6.55 -13.74 -7.72
C SER A 15 7.95 -14.34 -7.72
N VAL A 16 8.87 -13.77 -6.92
CA VAL A 16 10.27 -14.23 -6.79
C VAL A 16 10.44 -15.24 -5.66
N LEU A 17 9.69 -15.07 -4.56
CA LEU A 17 9.73 -15.92 -3.38
C LEU A 17 8.39 -16.64 -3.23
N PRO A 18 8.25 -17.87 -3.77
CA PRO A 18 6.97 -18.59 -3.72
C PRO A 18 6.61 -19.14 -2.32
N GLN A 19 7.55 -19.12 -1.37
CA GLN A 19 7.33 -19.59 0.01
C GLN A 19 6.49 -18.55 0.79
N PRO A 20 5.23 -18.84 1.18
CA PRO A 20 4.37 -17.87 1.84
C PRO A 20 4.92 -17.39 3.19
N GLU A 21 5.62 -18.24 3.92
CA GLU A 21 6.28 -17.94 5.20
C GLU A 21 7.39 -16.87 5.09
N LEU A 22 7.93 -16.66 3.90
CA LEU A 22 8.91 -15.61 3.61
C LEU A 22 8.26 -14.43 2.89
N ALA A 23 7.48 -14.71 1.85
CA ALA A 23 6.89 -13.67 1.00
C ALA A 23 5.95 -12.74 1.77
N ILE A 24 5.06 -13.29 2.60
CA ILE A 24 4.06 -12.50 3.31
C ILE A 24 4.69 -11.54 4.35
N PRO A 25 5.58 -12.01 5.27
CA PRO A 25 6.25 -11.10 6.20
C PRO A 25 7.13 -10.06 5.50
N LEU A 26 7.86 -10.44 4.45
CA LEU A 26 8.69 -9.50 3.70
C LEU A 26 7.82 -8.45 2.99
N SER A 27 6.67 -8.82 2.46
CA SER A 27 5.72 -7.88 1.87
C SER A 27 5.18 -6.88 2.90
N PHE A 28 4.88 -7.33 4.12
CA PHE A 28 4.51 -6.43 5.22
C PHE A 28 5.66 -5.46 5.57
N LEU A 29 6.89 -5.95 5.69
CA LEU A 29 8.04 -5.11 6.00
C LEU A 29 8.40 -4.15 4.86
N SER A 30 8.18 -4.55 3.60
CA SER A 30 8.42 -3.71 2.43
C SER A 30 7.60 -2.42 2.43
N HIS A 31 6.43 -2.41 3.08
CA HIS A 31 5.62 -1.21 3.25
C HIS A 31 6.44 -0.06 3.85
N PHE A 32 7.10 -0.33 4.98
CA PHE A 32 7.91 0.68 5.67
C PHE A 32 9.13 1.09 4.85
N ALA A 33 9.77 0.14 4.16
CA ALA A 33 10.91 0.44 3.28
C ALA A 33 10.51 1.35 2.12
N LEU A 34 9.34 1.12 1.51
CA LEU A 34 8.80 1.97 0.44
C LEU A 34 8.44 3.36 0.92
N ASP A 35 7.92 3.48 2.12
CA ASP A 35 7.55 4.77 2.71
C ASP A 35 8.75 5.66 3.03
N PHE A 36 9.98 5.11 3.05
CA PHE A 36 11.21 5.92 3.07
C PHE A 36 11.56 6.54 1.71
N ILE A 37 11.08 5.95 0.61
CA ILE A 37 11.32 6.48 -0.73
C ILE A 37 10.53 7.79 -0.89
N PRO A 38 11.13 8.86 -1.44
CA PRO A 38 10.41 10.10 -1.70
C PRO A 38 9.19 9.88 -2.59
N HIS A 39 8.00 10.17 -2.07
CA HIS A 39 6.73 9.94 -2.75
C HIS A 39 5.72 11.07 -2.46
N TRP A 40 4.67 11.16 -3.29
CA TRP A 40 3.56 12.05 -3.02
C TRP A 40 2.49 11.34 -2.20
N ASP A 41 2.14 11.94 -1.06
CA ASP A 41 1.08 11.45 -0.16
C ASP A 41 0.35 12.62 0.51
N LYS A 42 -0.34 13.42 -0.30
CA LYS A 42 -1.13 14.54 0.24
C LYS A 42 -2.33 14.07 1.06
N ILE A 43 -2.86 12.89 0.75
CA ILE A 43 -4.03 12.33 1.44
C ILE A 43 -3.63 11.91 2.86
N GLY A 44 -2.55 11.15 2.99
CA GLY A 44 -2.01 10.77 4.29
C GLY A 44 -1.60 11.96 5.15
N LEU A 45 -1.05 13.01 4.55
CA LEU A 45 -0.74 14.26 5.26
C LEU A 45 -1.97 14.93 5.86
N GLY A 46 -3.06 15.05 5.11
CA GLY A 46 -4.31 15.61 5.63
C GLY A 46 -4.90 14.79 6.78
N MET A 47 -4.72 13.48 6.77
CA MET A 47 -5.19 12.57 7.83
C MET A 47 -4.30 12.59 9.09
N ARG A 48 -3.08 13.10 8.97
CA ARG A 48 -2.12 13.23 10.09
C ARG A 48 -2.45 14.37 11.03
N GLU A 49 -3.23 15.34 10.59
CA GLU A 49 -3.62 16.46 11.44
C GLU A 49 -4.35 15.97 12.69
N LYS A 50 -4.00 16.54 13.83
CA LYS A 50 -4.52 16.15 15.15
C LYS A 50 -6.06 16.24 15.25
N ASN A 51 -6.65 17.13 14.45
CA ASN A 51 -8.08 17.44 14.37
C ASN A 51 -8.67 17.14 12.99
N ALA A 52 -8.07 16.23 12.20
CA ALA A 52 -8.60 15.85 10.92
C ALA A 52 -10.06 15.36 11.05
N LYS A 53 -10.94 15.94 10.25
CA LYS A 53 -12.34 15.47 10.16
C LYS A 53 -12.37 14.13 9.43
N PRO A 54 -13.35 13.26 9.74
CA PRO A 54 -13.58 12.05 8.96
C PRO A 54 -13.70 12.36 7.47
N LEU A 55 -13.19 11.47 6.63
CA LEU A 55 -13.25 11.65 5.18
C LEU A 55 -14.71 11.55 4.70
N SER A 56 -15.14 12.56 3.96
CA SER A 56 -16.45 12.53 3.32
C SER A 56 -16.42 11.65 2.07
N LEU A 57 -17.45 10.81 1.88
CA LEU A 57 -17.60 9.96 0.69
C LEU A 57 -17.73 10.77 -0.61
N ASN A 58 -18.15 12.04 -0.52
CA ASN A 58 -18.29 12.94 -1.67
C ASN A 58 -17.05 13.85 -1.85
N SER A 59 -15.92 13.51 -1.24
CA SER A 59 -14.70 14.32 -1.36
C SER A 59 -13.79 13.81 -2.50
N PRO A 60 -13.08 14.71 -3.20
CA PRO A 60 -12.09 14.32 -4.21
C PRO A 60 -11.01 13.36 -3.65
N GLN A 61 -10.70 13.49 -2.35
CA GLN A 61 -9.76 12.60 -1.68
C GLN A 61 -10.29 11.16 -1.60
N PHE A 62 -11.59 10.99 -1.35
CA PHE A 62 -12.22 9.68 -1.35
C PHE A 62 -12.19 9.05 -2.74
N GLU A 63 -12.46 9.83 -3.79
CA GLU A 63 -12.41 9.35 -5.19
C GLU A 63 -11.01 8.82 -5.54
N ILE A 64 -9.95 9.55 -5.15
CA ILE A 64 -8.56 9.12 -5.39
C ILE A 64 -8.28 7.82 -4.63
N ILE A 65 -8.67 7.71 -3.36
CA ILE A 65 -8.48 6.49 -2.57
C ILE A 65 -9.25 5.32 -3.20
N ALA A 66 -10.51 5.53 -3.58
CA ALA A 66 -11.33 4.49 -4.18
C ALA A 66 -10.74 3.98 -5.51
N LEU A 67 -10.26 4.90 -6.34
CA LEU A 67 -9.58 4.54 -7.60
C LEU A 67 -8.29 3.77 -7.34
N ASP A 68 -7.46 4.20 -6.40
CA ASP A 68 -6.21 3.52 -6.04
C ASP A 68 -6.49 2.12 -5.45
N VAL A 69 -7.50 1.96 -4.62
CA VAL A 69 -7.96 0.66 -4.11
C VAL A 69 -8.38 -0.26 -5.27
N LEU A 70 -9.16 0.24 -6.23
CA LEU A 70 -9.59 -0.54 -7.39
C LEU A 70 -8.41 -0.99 -8.25
N ILE A 71 -7.46 -0.10 -8.53
CA ILE A 71 -6.24 -0.41 -9.29
C ILE A 71 -5.40 -1.43 -8.53
N SER A 72 -5.20 -1.23 -7.23
CA SER A 72 -4.46 -2.13 -6.36
C SER A 72 -5.06 -3.55 -6.34
N LEU A 73 -6.38 -3.66 -6.13
CA LEU A 73 -7.09 -4.94 -6.17
C LEU A 73 -6.98 -5.62 -7.55
N SER A 74 -7.19 -4.85 -8.62
CA SER A 74 -7.10 -5.37 -9.98
C SER A 74 -5.70 -5.90 -10.28
N PHE A 75 -4.66 -5.20 -9.82
CA PHE A 75 -3.26 -5.62 -9.98
C PHE A 75 -2.99 -6.94 -9.25
N GLY A 76 -3.37 -7.03 -7.97
CA GLY A 76 -3.20 -8.25 -7.17
C GLY A 76 -3.95 -9.45 -7.75
N LEU A 77 -5.23 -9.25 -8.13
CA LEU A 77 -6.07 -10.29 -8.75
C LEU A 77 -5.55 -10.75 -10.11
N PHE A 78 -5.05 -9.83 -10.93
CA PHE A 78 -4.46 -10.17 -12.24
C PHE A 78 -3.29 -11.13 -12.08
N PHE A 79 -2.34 -10.84 -11.19
CA PHE A 79 -1.18 -11.72 -10.99
C PHE A 79 -1.53 -13.02 -10.27
N ALA A 80 -2.48 -13.01 -9.34
CA ALA A 80 -2.99 -14.22 -8.72
C ALA A 80 -3.65 -15.14 -9.74
N ASN A 81 -4.45 -14.59 -10.65
CA ASN A 81 -5.07 -15.35 -11.73
C ASN A 81 -4.03 -15.92 -12.71
N ARG A 82 -2.97 -15.16 -13.01
CA ARG A 82 -1.86 -15.65 -13.86
C ARG A 82 -1.09 -16.82 -13.25
N ALA A 83 -1.10 -16.94 -11.93
CA ALA A 83 -0.42 -18.03 -11.23
C ALA A 83 -1.21 -19.36 -11.31
N LEU A 84 -2.49 -19.34 -11.69
CA LEU A 84 -3.29 -20.55 -11.86
C LEU A 84 -2.73 -21.45 -12.98
N PRO A 85 -2.79 -22.77 -12.82
CA PRO A 85 -3.52 -23.53 -11.79
C PRO A 85 -2.76 -23.75 -10.47
N ASP A 86 -1.61 -23.12 -10.25
CA ASP A 86 -0.90 -23.19 -8.95
C ASP A 86 -1.65 -22.34 -7.90
N TYR A 87 -2.60 -22.97 -7.21
CA TYR A 87 -3.40 -22.34 -6.17
C TYR A 87 -2.55 -21.84 -4.99
N GLY A 88 -1.48 -22.57 -4.63
CA GLY A 88 -0.56 -22.17 -3.55
C GLY A 88 0.11 -20.84 -3.86
N ARG A 89 0.64 -20.72 -5.05
CA ARG A 89 1.27 -19.48 -5.54
C ARG A 89 0.26 -18.35 -5.68
N SER A 90 -0.92 -18.63 -6.23
CA SER A 90 -2.00 -17.65 -6.37
C SER A 90 -2.39 -17.04 -5.02
N VAL A 91 -2.60 -17.88 -4.02
CA VAL A 91 -2.95 -17.45 -2.65
C VAL A 91 -1.79 -16.69 -2.01
N THR A 92 -0.54 -17.12 -2.19
CA THR A 92 0.65 -16.40 -1.68
C THR A 92 0.74 -14.98 -2.25
N ILE A 93 0.46 -14.80 -3.55
CA ILE A 93 0.43 -13.49 -4.20
C ILE A 93 -0.64 -12.60 -3.58
N LEU A 94 -1.87 -13.10 -3.37
CA LEU A 94 -2.95 -12.33 -2.77
C LEU A 94 -2.63 -11.91 -1.33
N PHE A 95 -2.14 -12.83 -0.51
CA PHE A 95 -1.78 -12.50 0.87
C PHE A 95 -0.57 -11.56 0.96
N SER A 96 0.39 -11.67 0.06
CA SER A 96 1.53 -10.75 0.00
C SER A 96 1.11 -9.34 -0.43
N ALA A 97 0.24 -9.24 -1.44
CA ALA A 97 -0.36 -7.98 -1.86
C ALA A 97 -1.17 -7.31 -0.72
N PHE A 98 -1.95 -8.11 0.01
CA PHE A 98 -2.70 -7.64 1.17
C PHE A 98 -1.76 -7.22 2.31
N ALA A 99 -0.75 -8.02 2.65
CA ALA A 99 0.19 -7.76 3.73
C ALA A 99 0.99 -6.46 3.49
N ALA A 100 1.36 -6.18 2.23
CA ALA A 100 2.04 -4.95 1.85
C ALA A 100 1.20 -3.69 2.11
N ASN A 101 -0.14 -3.80 2.10
CA ASN A 101 -1.06 -2.69 2.37
C ASN A 101 -1.60 -2.69 3.81
N LEU A 102 -1.35 -3.76 4.56
CA LEU A 102 -1.94 -3.92 5.90
C LEU A 102 -1.64 -2.75 6.86
N PRO A 103 -0.43 -2.15 6.89
CA PRO A 103 -0.17 -1.01 7.75
C PRO A 103 -1.11 0.18 7.48
N ASP A 104 -1.49 0.46 6.23
CA ASP A 104 -2.40 1.54 5.88
C ASP A 104 -3.84 1.30 6.36
N MET A 105 -4.24 0.04 6.50
CA MET A 105 -5.58 -0.28 7.02
C MET A 105 -5.79 0.15 8.47
N PHE A 106 -4.72 0.38 9.23
CA PHE A 106 -4.81 0.93 10.58
C PHE A 106 -5.34 2.38 10.61
N TYR A 107 -5.33 3.08 9.47
CA TYR A 107 -5.95 4.41 9.37
C TYR A 107 -7.47 4.36 9.25
N ILE A 108 -8.07 3.23 8.87
CA ILE A 108 -9.52 3.11 8.60
C ILE A 108 -10.39 3.65 9.75
N PRO A 109 -10.17 3.30 11.03
CA PRO A 109 -11.00 3.80 12.13
C PRO A 109 -10.92 5.32 12.26
N ARG A 110 -9.73 5.89 12.05
CA ARG A 110 -9.51 7.33 12.15
C ARG A 110 -10.11 8.08 10.98
N VAL A 111 -9.91 7.55 9.76
CA VAL A 111 -10.29 8.17 8.50
C VAL A 111 -11.80 8.17 8.28
N PHE A 112 -12.45 7.05 8.51
CA PHE A 112 -13.88 6.91 8.19
C PHE A 112 -14.79 7.07 9.42
N LEU A 113 -14.35 6.68 10.60
CA LEU A 113 -15.15 6.72 11.82
C LEU A 113 -14.79 7.89 12.74
N GLY A 114 -13.70 8.62 12.47
CA GLY A 114 -13.19 9.67 13.36
C GLY A 114 -12.73 9.14 14.72
N LYS A 115 -12.57 7.81 14.87
CA LYS A 115 -12.24 7.16 16.13
C LYS A 115 -10.74 6.85 16.24
N LYS A 116 -10.16 7.12 17.41
CA LYS A 116 -8.77 6.81 17.74
C LYS A 116 -8.75 5.54 18.60
N TRP A 117 -8.38 4.43 17.99
CA TRP A 117 -8.20 3.16 18.70
C TRP A 117 -6.73 2.99 19.09
N GLY A 118 -6.45 2.70 20.36
CA GLY A 118 -5.08 2.69 20.88
C GLY A 118 -4.10 1.78 20.10
N TRP A 119 -4.55 0.61 19.68
CA TRP A 119 -3.76 -0.33 18.88
C TRP A 119 -3.48 0.20 17.46
N ALA A 120 -4.45 0.89 16.86
CA ALA A 120 -4.27 1.51 15.54
C ALA A 120 -3.34 2.74 15.62
N GLU A 121 -3.47 3.55 16.66
CA GLU A 121 -2.64 4.74 16.86
C GLU A 121 -1.15 4.41 17.07
N TRP A 122 -0.82 3.24 17.61
CA TRP A 122 0.58 2.79 17.69
C TRP A 122 1.17 2.58 16.29
N MET A 123 0.47 1.85 15.42
CA MET A 123 0.91 1.61 14.03
C MET A 123 0.99 2.92 13.24
N ILE A 124 0.00 3.80 13.40
CA ILE A 124 -0.01 5.13 12.77
C ILE A 124 1.22 5.96 13.20
N ARG A 125 1.60 5.93 14.48
CA ARG A 125 2.81 6.62 14.95
C ARG A 125 4.09 6.06 14.33
N LEU A 126 4.18 4.74 14.19
CA LEU A 126 5.31 4.09 13.53
C LEU A 126 5.43 4.54 12.07
N GLN A 127 4.33 4.53 11.33
CA GLN A 127 4.30 5.01 9.94
C GLN A 127 4.68 6.50 9.85
N HIS A 128 4.16 7.35 10.74
CA HIS A 128 4.54 8.76 10.77
C HIS A 128 6.05 8.97 10.97
N PHE A 129 6.67 8.18 11.84
CA PHE A 129 8.11 8.23 12.07
C PHE A 129 8.89 7.88 10.79
N VAL A 130 8.45 6.86 10.06
CA VAL A 130 9.07 6.41 8.81
C VAL A 130 8.89 7.45 7.70
N GLN A 131 7.69 8.02 7.55
CA GLN A 131 7.33 8.90 6.43
C GLN A 131 7.73 10.38 6.63
N GLN A 132 8.26 10.78 7.78
CA GLN A 132 8.48 12.21 8.11
C GLN A 132 9.29 13.01 7.07
N ARG A 133 10.14 12.36 6.29
CA ARG A 133 11.07 13.02 5.34
C ARG A 133 10.82 12.64 3.88
N SER A 134 9.84 11.81 3.61
CA SER A 134 9.66 11.20 2.27
C SER A 134 8.63 11.91 1.38
N VAL A 135 7.87 12.86 1.91
CA VAL A 135 6.83 13.54 1.12
C VAL A 135 7.43 14.66 0.29
N VAL A 136 7.26 14.56 -1.03
CA VAL A 136 7.80 15.49 -2.02
C VAL A 136 6.70 16.09 -2.90
N SER A 137 7.08 17.00 -3.80
CA SER A 137 6.16 17.61 -4.76
C SER A 137 5.49 16.56 -5.67
N ILE A 138 4.30 16.88 -6.19
CA ILE A 138 3.48 15.99 -7.01
C ILE A 138 4.28 15.31 -8.13
N PRO A 139 4.99 16.02 -9.03
CA PRO A 139 5.61 15.38 -10.19
C PRO A 139 6.66 14.35 -9.78
N TRP A 140 7.52 14.68 -8.84
CA TRP A 140 8.56 13.77 -8.37
C TRP A 140 8.00 12.58 -7.59
N GLY A 141 7.02 12.85 -6.74
CA GLY A 141 6.39 11.79 -5.96
C GLY A 141 5.54 10.83 -6.79
N LEU A 142 4.89 11.28 -7.86
CA LEU A 142 4.21 10.39 -8.79
C LEU A 142 5.19 9.63 -9.68
N LEU A 143 6.28 10.26 -10.11
CA LEU A 143 7.33 9.60 -10.89
C LEU A 143 7.93 8.42 -10.13
N THR A 144 8.31 8.61 -8.86
CA THR A 144 8.87 7.52 -8.05
C THR A 144 7.89 6.35 -7.89
N GLN A 145 6.60 6.65 -7.69
CA GLN A 145 5.55 5.63 -7.58
C GLN A 145 5.34 4.89 -8.91
N ALA A 146 5.31 5.61 -10.02
CA ALA A 146 5.18 5.02 -11.37
C ALA A 146 6.38 4.10 -11.69
N VAL A 147 7.61 4.54 -11.38
CA VAL A 147 8.83 3.73 -11.56
C VAL A 147 8.77 2.48 -10.70
N THR A 148 8.35 2.59 -9.44
CA THR A 148 8.19 1.44 -8.55
C THR A 148 7.23 0.41 -9.14
N ILE A 149 6.05 0.85 -9.58
CA ILE A 149 5.04 -0.03 -10.20
C ILE A 149 5.61 -0.69 -11.46
N LEU A 150 6.28 0.07 -12.33
CA LEU A 150 6.85 -0.44 -13.57
C LEU A 150 7.91 -1.51 -13.32
N VAL A 151 8.84 -1.26 -12.40
CA VAL A 151 9.88 -2.24 -12.04
C VAL A 151 9.25 -3.51 -11.49
N CYS A 152 8.28 -3.39 -10.57
CA CYS A 152 7.59 -4.54 -10.00
C CYS A 152 6.78 -5.31 -11.04
N LEU A 153 6.12 -4.60 -11.97
CA LEU A 153 5.41 -5.22 -13.10
C LEU A 153 6.37 -6.07 -13.94
N LEU A 154 7.53 -5.51 -14.33
CA LEU A 154 8.53 -6.23 -15.13
C LEU A 154 9.10 -7.46 -14.39
N VAL A 155 9.30 -7.36 -13.08
CA VAL A 155 9.74 -8.49 -12.25
C VAL A 155 8.66 -9.58 -12.18
N SER A 156 7.39 -9.20 -12.02
CA SER A 156 6.28 -10.13 -11.84
C SER A 156 5.83 -10.81 -13.14
N LEU A 157 6.19 -10.25 -14.31
CA LEU A 157 5.89 -10.84 -15.62
C LEU A 157 6.89 -11.90 -16.08
N ARG A 158 8.04 -12.02 -15.41
CA ARG A 158 9.05 -13.06 -15.68
C ARG A 158 8.63 -14.42 -15.12
#